data_e3486f3dc38e05e001de8fbd1fbcc1f4
#
_entry.id   e3486f3dc38e05e001de8fbd1fbcc1f4
#
_cell.length_a   1.000
_cell.length_b   1.000
_cell.length_c   1.000
_cell.angle_alpha   90.00
_cell.angle_beta   90.00
_cell.angle_gamma   90.00
#
_symmetry.space_group_name_H-M   'P 1'
#
loop_
_entity.id
_entity.type
_entity.pdbx_description
1 polymer ?
#
loop_
_entity_poly.entity_id
_entity_poly.type
_entity_poly.pdbx_seq_one_letter_code
_entity_poly.pdbx_strand_id
1 'polypeptide(L)'
;MRSNLHILVRLSIAFLISFPINAQKGTRVGYIDMNIILESIDEYQEAGLLLDKNISNWKKEIELKKIQLKQYQDQLNTERILLTPELIGDRELEIKDFASEIISLQEKRFGPKGDMIVQRLKLIQPVQDQVMSVVKLIAEEKKYDFIFDRSSNITMLYSAKNYDISDLVLKKINAQSRIEDRKAQLNKRKEQVKKLKKN
;
A
#
# COMPACT_ATOMS: atom_id res chain seq x y z
N MET A 1 -37.76 -39.37 -58.89
CA MET A 1 -37.78 -39.30 -57.41
C MET A 1 -36.38 -39.28 -56.78
N ARG A 2 -35.35 -39.93 -57.32
CA ARG A 2 -33.99 -39.96 -56.72
C ARG A 2 -33.25 -38.59 -56.82
N SER A 3 -33.48 -37.77 -57.85
CA SER A 3 -32.81 -36.45 -58.03
C SER A 3 -33.18 -35.47 -56.93
N ASN A 4 -34.45 -35.41 -56.52
CA ASN A 4 -34.93 -34.46 -55.50
C ASN A 4 -34.47 -34.82 -54.09
N LEU A 5 -34.17 -36.08 -53.82
CA LEU A 5 -33.62 -36.52 -52.56
C LEU A 5 -32.19 -36.00 -52.34
N HIS A 6 -31.35 -35.98 -53.38
CA HIS A 6 -29.98 -35.46 -53.32
C HIS A 6 -29.96 -33.94 -53.13
N ILE A 7 -30.94 -33.22 -53.68
CA ILE A 7 -31.09 -31.79 -53.50
C ILE A 7 -31.48 -31.46 -52.08
N LEU A 8 -32.45 -32.18 -51.51
CA LEU A 8 -32.87 -32.04 -50.11
C LEU A 8 -31.77 -32.36 -49.12
N VAL A 9 -30.98 -33.40 -49.36
CA VAL A 9 -29.82 -33.75 -48.51
C VAL A 9 -28.73 -32.64 -48.58
N ARG A 10 -28.43 -32.11 -49.76
CA ARG A 10 -27.46 -31.00 -49.90
C ARG A 10 -27.94 -29.71 -49.25
N LEU A 11 -29.22 -29.39 -49.34
CA LEU A 11 -29.84 -28.25 -48.64
C LEU A 11 -29.82 -28.42 -47.14
N SER A 12 -30.08 -29.62 -46.60
CA SER A 12 -30.01 -29.93 -45.19
C SER A 12 -28.58 -29.83 -44.64
N ILE A 13 -27.56 -30.28 -45.40
CA ILE A 13 -26.15 -30.14 -45.02
C ILE A 13 -25.72 -28.67 -45.04
N ALA A 14 -26.15 -27.89 -46.04
CA ALA A 14 -25.86 -26.45 -46.11
C ALA A 14 -26.50 -25.67 -44.97
N PHE A 15 -27.67 -26.05 -44.51
CA PHE A 15 -28.35 -25.45 -43.36
C PHE A 15 -27.65 -25.78 -42.02
N LEU A 16 -27.11 -26.98 -41.87
CA LEU A 16 -26.33 -27.38 -40.68
C LEU A 16 -25.00 -26.61 -40.53
N ILE A 17 -24.40 -26.18 -41.66
CA ILE A 17 -23.13 -25.39 -41.65
C ILE A 17 -23.39 -23.91 -41.34
N SER A 18 -24.64 -23.43 -41.46
CA SER A 18 -25.02 -22.04 -41.25
C SER A 18 -25.27 -21.64 -39.78
N PHE A 19 -25.14 -22.57 -38.81
CA PHE A 19 -25.20 -22.21 -37.41
C PHE A 19 -23.95 -21.42 -37.06
N PRO A 20 -24.07 -20.13 -36.65
CA PRO A 20 -22.94 -19.39 -36.17
C PRO A 20 -22.39 -20.12 -34.93
N ILE A 21 -21.21 -20.69 -35.04
CA ILE A 21 -20.44 -21.14 -33.87
C ILE A 21 -20.13 -19.89 -33.11
N ASN A 22 -21.00 -19.51 -32.16
CA ASN A 22 -20.66 -18.50 -31.16
C ASN A 22 -19.45 -19.05 -30.39
N ALA A 23 -18.27 -18.74 -30.88
CA ALA A 23 -17.04 -19.04 -30.18
C ALA A 23 -17.19 -18.46 -28.77
N GLN A 24 -17.36 -19.31 -27.76
CA GLN A 24 -17.45 -18.90 -26.37
C GLN A 24 -16.20 -18.07 -26.08
N LYS A 25 -16.40 -16.79 -25.84
CA LYS A 25 -15.31 -15.90 -25.46
C LYS A 25 -14.73 -16.43 -24.14
N GLY A 26 -13.57 -17.08 -24.24
CA GLY A 26 -12.92 -17.63 -23.05
C GLY A 26 -12.67 -16.54 -22.03
N THR A 27 -12.98 -16.79 -20.77
CA THR A 27 -12.69 -15.89 -19.66
C THR A 27 -11.19 -15.69 -19.56
N ARG A 28 -10.75 -14.42 -19.59
CA ARG A 28 -9.33 -14.06 -19.47
C ARG A 28 -9.03 -13.71 -18.02
N VAL A 29 -8.20 -14.55 -17.40
CA VAL A 29 -7.80 -14.40 -16.00
C VAL A 29 -6.32 -14.06 -15.93
N GLY A 30 -5.96 -13.20 -15.00
CA GLY A 30 -4.58 -12.89 -14.60
C GLY A 30 -4.44 -12.87 -13.09
N TYR A 31 -3.20 -12.83 -12.62
CA TYR A 31 -2.91 -12.53 -11.22
C TYR A 31 -1.69 -11.63 -11.09
N ILE A 32 -1.62 -10.95 -9.96
CA ILE A 32 -0.47 -10.15 -9.54
C ILE A 32 -0.01 -10.62 -8.16
N ASP A 33 1.22 -10.29 -7.82
CA ASP A 33 1.71 -10.30 -6.46
C ASP A 33 1.95 -8.85 -6.01
N MET A 34 1.01 -8.32 -5.22
CA MET A 34 1.05 -6.93 -4.78
C MET A 34 2.31 -6.64 -3.96
N ASN A 35 2.77 -7.60 -3.13
CA ASN A 35 3.96 -7.39 -2.31
C ASN A 35 5.21 -7.24 -3.19
N ILE A 36 5.40 -8.11 -4.18
CA ILE A 36 6.54 -8.03 -5.11
C ILE A 36 6.51 -6.73 -5.90
N ILE A 37 5.32 -6.30 -6.34
CA ILE A 37 5.16 -5.04 -7.06
C ILE A 37 5.54 -3.86 -6.17
N LEU A 38 4.99 -3.78 -4.96
CA LEU A 38 5.26 -2.68 -4.03
C LEU A 38 6.74 -2.62 -3.64
N GLU A 39 7.36 -3.76 -3.31
CA GLU A 39 8.79 -3.84 -2.97
C GLU A 39 9.71 -3.39 -4.11
N SER A 40 9.22 -3.40 -5.35
CA SER A 40 9.96 -2.97 -6.54
C SER A 40 9.76 -1.49 -6.89
N ILE A 41 8.98 -0.74 -6.09
CA ILE A 41 8.69 0.68 -6.29
C ILE A 41 9.51 1.52 -5.31
N ASP A 42 10.33 2.44 -5.82
CA ASP A 42 11.23 3.27 -5.00
C ASP A 42 10.45 4.11 -3.96
N GLU A 43 9.32 4.69 -4.36
CA GLU A 43 8.45 5.49 -3.49
C GLU A 43 7.89 4.67 -2.32
N TYR A 44 7.64 3.37 -2.51
CA TYR A 44 7.21 2.48 -1.43
C TYR A 44 8.33 2.22 -0.45
N GLN A 45 9.55 2.00 -0.93
CA GLN A 45 10.73 1.80 -0.09
C GLN A 45 11.05 3.06 0.72
N GLU A 46 11.02 4.24 0.08
CA GLU A 46 11.22 5.53 0.76
C GLU A 46 10.14 5.78 1.84
N ALA A 47 8.88 5.49 1.54
CA ALA A 47 7.78 5.58 2.49
C ALA A 47 7.98 4.64 3.69
N GLY A 48 8.45 3.41 3.44
CA GLY A 48 8.80 2.44 4.47
C GLY A 48 9.91 2.95 5.38
N LEU A 49 11.03 3.43 4.80
CA LEU A 49 12.15 3.99 5.55
C LEU A 49 11.74 5.20 6.40
N LEU A 50 10.88 6.08 5.88
CA LEU A 50 10.36 7.23 6.62
C LEU A 50 9.48 6.78 7.79
N LEU A 51 8.63 5.80 7.59
CA LEU A 51 7.78 5.23 8.63
C LEU A 51 8.64 4.60 9.74
N ASP A 52 9.63 3.80 9.39
CA ASP A 52 10.55 3.16 10.34
C ASP A 52 11.35 4.18 11.16
N LYS A 53 11.78 5.26 10.51
CA LYS A 53 12.44 6.38 11.20
C LYS A 53 11.51 7.04 12.23
N ASN A 54 10.26 7.29 11.88
CA ASN A 54 9.28 7.87 12.78
C ASN A 54 9.00 6.92 13.97
N ILE A 55 8.80 5.63 13.70
CA ILE A 55 8.61 4.60 14.74
C ILE A 55 9.82 4.55 15.69
N SER A 56 11.03 4.58 15.15
CA SER A 56 12.26 4.58 15.95
C SER A 56 12.35 5.83 16.86
N ASN A 57 12.00 6.99 16.34
CA ASN A 57 12.00 8.23 17.11
C ASN A 57 10.96 8.18 18.24
N TRP A 58 9.74 7.71 17.99
CA TRP A 58 8.71 7.55 19.02
C TRP A 58 9.10 6.54 20.11
N LYS A 59 9.72 5.42 19.72
CA LYS A 59 10.25 4.46 20.69
C LYS A 59 11.31 5.09 21.59
N LYS A 60 12.23 5.88 21.01
CA LYS A 60 13.25 6.61 21.78
C LYS A 60 12.63 7.65 22.72
N GLU A 61 11.65 8.41 22.25
CA GLU A 61 10.91 9.39 23.06
C GLU A 61 10.30 8.74 24.32
N ILE A 62 9.60 7.61 24.11
CA ILE A 62 8.97 6.87 25.19
C ILE A 62 10.01 6.30 26.15
N GLU A 63 11.10 5.76 25.64
CA GLU A 63 12.17 5.17 26.46
C GLU A 63 12.86 6.23 27.33
N LEU A 64 13.15 7.41 26.78
CA LEU A 64 13.69 8.53 27.55
C LEU A 64 12.76 8.94 28.67
N LYS A 65 11.45 9.03 28.42
CA LYS A 65 10.46 9.34 29.46
C LYS A 65 10.39 8.25 30.54
N LYS A 66 10.53 6.98 30.19
CA LYS A 66 10.59 5.88 31.18
C LYS A 66 11.84 5.96 32.06
N ILE A 67 12.98 6.29 31.46
CA ILE A 67 14.23 6.51 32.21
C ILE A 67 14.03 7.68 33.20
N GLN A 68 13.44 8.77 32.74
CA GLN A 68 13.14 9.94 33.58
C GLN A 68 12.16 9.60 34.70
N LEU A 69 11.12 8.81 34.43
CA LEU A 69 10.20 8.31 35.45
C LEU A 69 10.95 7.54 36.55
N LYS A 70 11.84 6.64 36.13
CA LYS A 70 12.66 5.89 37.06
C LYS A 70 13.55 6.79 37.91
N GLN A 71 14.16 7.81 37.31
CA GLN A 71 14.97 8.80 38.04
C GLN A 71 14.14 9.51 39.12
N TYR A 72 12.93 9.94 38.80
CA TYR A 72 12.03 10.57 39.79
C TYR A 72 11.68 9.62 40.94
N GLN A 73 11.39 8.34 40.63
CA GLN A 73 11.13 7.32 41.64
C GLN A 73 12.35 7.06 42.54
N ASP A 74 13.52 6.92 41.95
CA ASP A 74 14.77 6.67 42.67
C ASP A 74 15.14 7.88 43.56
N GLN A 75 14.93 9.10 43.04
CA GLN A 75 15.14 10.34 43.78
C GLN A 75 14.19 10.43 45.00
N LEU A 76 12.91 10.21 44.79
CA LEU A 76 11.94 10.21 45.89
C LEU A 76 12.29 9.17 46.97
N ASN A 77 12.69 7.96 46.57
CA ASN A 77 13.10 6.91 47.49
C ASN A 77 14.33 7.32 48.33
N THR A 78 15.28 8.03 47.75
CA THR A 78 16.48 8.50 48.41
C THR A 78 16.20 9.64 49.35
N GLU A 79 15.35 10.59 48.96
CA GLU A 79 15.03 11.82 49.73
C GLU A 79 13.90 11.62 50.73
N ARG A 80 13.17 10.50 50.68
CA ARG A 80 11.96 10.24 51.49
C ARG A 80 12.11 10.49 52.98
N ILE A 81 13.30 10.18 53.54
CA ILE A 81 13.58 10.38 54.97
C ILE A 81 13.77 11.86 55.36
N LEU A 82 13.95 12.73 54.38
CA LEU A 82 14.19 14.17 54.56
C LEU A 82 12.92 15.00 54.28
N LEU A 83 11.86 14.39 53.72
CA LEU A 83 10.67 15.08 53.26
C LEU A 83 9.54 14.97 54.30
N THR A 84 8.67 15.99 54.33
CA THR A 84 7.42 15.92 55.08
C THR A 84 6.41 14.98 54.40
N PRO A 85 5.43 14.44 55.15
CA PRO A 85 4.39 13.56 54.60
C PRO A 85 3.63 14.21 53.42
N GLU A 86 3.37 15.52 53.49
CA GLU A 86 2.69 16.28 52.41
C GLU A 86 3.54 16.30 51.14
N LEU A 87 4.84 16.64 51.26
CA LEU A 87 5.77 16.67 50.16
C LEU A 87 5.97 15.28 49.50
N ILE A 88 5.95 14.22 50.31
CA ILE A 88 5.99 12.85 49.78
C ILE A 88 4.75 12.60 48.95
N GLY A 89 3.56 12.97 49.45
CA GLY A 89 2.29 12.80 48.72
C GLY A 89 2.26 13.55 47.40
N ASP A 90 2.74 14.80 47.41
CA ASP A 90 2.82 15.60 46.19
C ASP A 90 3.77 14.95 45.15
N ARG A 91 4.94 14.49 45.55
CA ARG A 91 5.89 13.79 44.68
C ARG A 91 5.37 12.47 44.15
N GLU A 92 4.68 11.69 44.98
CA GLU A 92 4.03 10.44 44.52
C GLU A 92 2.94 10.72 43.50
N LEU A 93 2.19 11.81 43.65
CA LEU A 93 1.19 12.23 42.64
C LEU A 93 1.84 12.67 41.34
N GLU A 94 2.90 13.51 41.36
CA GLU A 94 3.66 13.92 40.17
C GLU A 94 4.20 12.70 39.40
N ILE A 95 4.77 11.71 40.13
CA ILE A 95 5.30 10.47 39.52
C ILE A 95 4.16 9.65 38.88
N LYS A 96 3.01 9.56 39.52
CA LYS A 96 1.85 8.86 39.00
C LYS A 96 1.29 9.52 37.77
N ASP A 97 1.21 10.86 37.73
CA ASP A 97 0.72 11.63 36.62
C ASP A 97 1.69 11.48 35.41
N PHE A 98 3.00 11.55 35.67
CA PHE A 98 4.01 11.33 34.65
C PHE A 98 3.99 9.89 34.08
N ALA A 99 3.75 8.90 34.93
CA ALA A 99 3.56 7.51 34.48
C ALA A 99 2.32 7.38 33.58
N SER A 100 1.22 8.04 33.94
CA SER A 100 -0.02 8.08 33.15
C SER A 100 0.19 8.77 31.79
N GLU A 101 0.98 9.86 31.77
CA GLU A 101 1.37 10.54 30.52
C GLU A 101 2.12 9.59 29.56
N ILE A 102 3.05 8.79 30.09
CA ILE A 102 3.80 7.80 29.28
C ILE A 102 2.86 6.76 28.67
N ILE A 103 1.90 6.26 29.45
CA ILE A 103 0.90 5.30 28.95
C ILE A 103 0.06 5.94 27.84
N SER A 104 -0.43 7.15 28.07
CA SER A 104 -1.21 7.91 27.08
C SER A 104 -0.41 8.18 25.80
N LEU A 105 0.88 8.49 25.92
CA LEU A 105 1.77 8.68 24.79
C LEU A 105 1.97 7.37 24.00
N GLN A 106 2.15 6.24 24.71
CA GLN A 106 2.25 4.92 24.06
C GLN A 106 0.97 4.59 23.27
N GLU A 107 -0.20 4.80 23.88
CA GLU A 107 -1.50 4.59 23.25
C GLU A 107 -1.66 5.49 22.00
N LYS A 108 -1.32 6.78 22.14
CA LYS A 108 -1.34 7.74 21.03
C LYS A 108 -0.45 7.31 19.86
N ARG A 109 0.77 6.82 20.15
CA ARG A 109 1.72 6.42 19.11
C ARG A 109 1.40 5.06 18.50
N PHE A 110 1.08 4.06 19.32
CA PHE A 110 1.03 2.65 18.94
C PHE A 110 -0.32 1.96 19.17
N GLY A 111 -1.31 2.67 19.68
CA GLY A 111 -2.66 2.14 19.87
C GLY A 111 -3.36 1.80 18.54
N PRO A 112 -4.54 1.16 18.58
CA PRO A 112 -5.27 0.70 17.40
C PRO A 112 -5.63 1.79 16.39
N LYS A 113 -5.70 3.05 16.83
CA LYS A 113 -5.92 4.25 16.01
C LYS A 113 -4.76 5.24 16.15
N GLY A 114 -3.60 4.76 16.57
CA GLY A 114 -2.44 5.58 16.88
C GLY A 114 -1.72 6.12 15.64
N ASP A 115 -0.78 7.02 15.90
CA ASP A 115 -0.02 7.73 14.88
C ASP A 115 0.68 6.78 13.90
N MET A 116 1.13 5.59 14.36
CA MET A 116 1.75 4.57 13.51
C MET A 116 0.81 4.11 12.39
N ILE A 117 -0.44 3.80 12.73
CA ILE A 117 -1.43 3.35 11.74
C ILE A 117 -1.78 4.48 10.78
N VAL A 118 -2.02 5.68 11.32
CA VAL A 118 -2.35 6.87 10.51
C VAL A 118 -1.20 7.21 9.55
N GLN A 119 0.04 7.21 10.03
CA GLN A 119 1.23 7.48 9.20
C GLN A 119 1.41 6.41 8.11
N ARG A 120 1.23 5.12 8.48
CA ARG A 120 1.30 4.03 7.51
C ARG A 120 0.28 4.21 6.39
N LEU A 121 -0.98 4.48 6.73
CA LEU A 121 -2.03 4.74 5.74
C LEU A 121 -1.67 5.93 4.86
N LYS A 122 -1.19 7.03 5.45
CA LYS A 122 -0.83 8.24 4.71
C LYS A 122 0.34 8.05 3.74
N LEU A 123 1.33 7.23 4.12
CA LEU A 123 2.55 7.04 3.34
C LEU A 123 2.42 5.91 2.31
N ILE A 124 1.78 4.81 2.68
CA ILE A 124 1.75 3.58 1.88
C ILE A 124 0.52 3.52 0.98
N GLN A 125 -0.65 3.97 1.46
CA GLN A 125 -1.89 3.90 0.71
C GLN A 125 -1.82 4.55 -0.69
N PRO A 126 -1.21 5.73 -0.87
CA PRO A 126 -1.13 6.34 -2.20
C PRO A 126 -0.39 5.48 -3.22
N VAL A 127 0.66 4.76 -2.79
CA VAL A 127 1.42 3.87 -3.67
C VAL A 127 0.59 2.64 -4.05
N GLN A 128 -0.14 2.06 -3.08
CA GLN A 128 -1.08 0.97 -3.35
C GLN A 128 -2.18 1.39 -4.33
N ASP A 129 -2.75 2.57 -4.15
CA ASP A 129 -3.79 3.12 -5.03
C ASP A 129 -3.25 3.34 -6.46
N GLN A 130 -2.00 3.77 -6.59
CA GLN A 130 -1.34 3.88 -7.90
C GLN A 130 -1.21 2.52 -8.58
N VAL A 131 -0.74 1.49 -7.87
CA VAL A 131 -0.67 0.12 -8.41
C VAL A 131 -2.05 -0.36 -8.85
N MET A 132 -3.08 -0.19 -8.01
CA MET A 132 -4.45 -0.58 -8.34
C MET A 132 -4.99 0.14 -9.57
N SER A 133 -4.68 1.43 -9.75
CA SER A 133 -5.06 2.21 -10.93
C SER A 133 -4.41 1.65 -12.19
N VAL A 134 -3.13 1.27 -12.13
CA VAL A 134 -2.41 0.66 -13.26
C VAL A 134 -2.95 -0.73 -13.57
N VAL A 135 -3.24 -1.54 -12.55
CA VAL A 135 -3.88 -2.86 -12.73
C VAL A 135 -5.22 -2.73 -13.45
N LYS A 136 -6.04 -1.76 -13.06
CA LYS A 136 -7.32 -1.48 -13.73
C LYS A 136 -7.12 -1.09 -15.20
N LEU A 137 -6.18 -0.19 -15.50
CA LEU A 137 -5.85 0.19 -16.88
C LEU A 137 -5.43 -1.03 -17.72
N ILE A 138 -4.60 -1.90 -17.18
CA ILE A 138 -4.16 -3.13 -17.85
C ILE A 138 -5.34 -4.08 -18.06
N ALA A 139 -6.22 -4.21 -17.06
CA ALA A 139 -7.42 -5.03 -17.17
C ALA A 139 -8.29 -4.57 -18.36
N GLU A 140 -8.55 -3.29 -18.46
CA GLU A 140 -9.33 -2.68 -19.55
C GLU A 140 -8.64 -2.81 -20.91
N GLU A 141 -7.35 -2.43 -21.02
CA GLU A 141 -6.57 -2.48 -22.27
C GLU A 141 -6.41 -3.91 -22.81
N LYS A 142 -6.16 -4.86 -21.92
CA LYS A 142 -5.91 -6.27 -22.26
C LYS A 142 -7.16 -7.15 -22.19
N LYS A 143 -8.30 -6.57 -21.83
CA LYS A 143 -9.58 -7.26 -21.70
C LYS A 143 -9.52 -8.47 -20.78
N TYR A 144 -8.94 -8.30 -19.59
CA TYR A 144 -9.03 -9.27 -18.51
C TYR A 144 -10.41 -9.18 -17.88
N ASP A 145 -11.02 -10.33 -17.64
CA ASP A 145 -12.30 -10.43 -16.92
C ASP A 145 -12.06 -10.43 -15.41
N PHE A 146 -10.93 -11.04 -14.96
CA PHE A 146 -10.53 -11.10 -13.55
C PHE A 146 -9.03 -10.96 -13.41
N ILE A 147 -8.60 -10.20 -12.39
CA ILE A 147 -7.21 -10.16 -11.91
C ILE A 147 -7.26 -10.40 -10.40
N PHE A 148 -6.53 -11.41 -9.94
CA PHE A 148 -6.43 -11.78 -8.53
C PHE A 148 -5.13 -11.26 -7.93
N ASP A 149 -5.16 -10.94 -6.63
CA ASP A 149 -3.95 -10.66 -5.87
C ASP A 149 -3.50 -11.92 -5.10
N ARG A 150 -2.29 -12.39 -5.40
CA ARG A 150 -1.69 -13.56 -4.77
C ARG A 150 -1.01 -13.22 -3.44
N SER A 151 -0.73 -11.94 -3.16
CA SER A 151 -0.03 -11.50 -1.95
C SER A 151 -0.85 -11.73 -0.68
N SER A 152 -2.18 -11.79 -0.80
CA SER A 152 -3.07 -12.12 0.30
C SER A 152 -3.17 -13.63 0.48
N ASN A 153 -2.76 -14.15 1.63
CA ASN A 153 -2.61 -15.58 1.97
C ASN A 153 -3.87 -16.47 1.84
N ILE A 154 -4.97 -15.99 1.26
CA ILE A 154 -6.26 -16.61 1.54
C ILE A 154 -6.86 -17.40 0.37
N THR A 155 -6.43 -17.22 -0.89
CA THR A 155 -7.31 -17.66 -1.97
C THR A 155 -6.65 -18.40 -3.14
N MET A 156 -5.35 -18.34 -3.34
CA MET A 156 -4.71 -18.95 -4.51
C MET A 156 -3.72 -20.04 -4.12
N LEU A 157 -4.15 -21.31 -4.24
CA LEU A 157 -3.29 -22.46 -3.94
C LEU A 157 -2.29 -22.77 -5.06
N TYR A 158 -2.67 -22.49 -6.31
CA TYR A 158 -1.85 -22.71 -7.49
C TYR A 158 -2.22 -21.77 -8.61
N SER A 159 -1.22 -21.26 -9.31
CA SER A 159 -1.38 -20.52 -10.56
C SER A 159 -0.18 -20.78 -11.47
N ALA A 160 -0.42 -20.99 -12.75
CA ALA A 160 0.63 -21.13 -13.71
C ALA A 160 1.26 -19.76 -14.02
N LYS A 161 2.59 -19.72 -14.21
CA LYS A 161 3.36 -18.48 -14.39
C LYS A 161 2.91 -17.62 -15.59
N ASN A 162 2.32 -18.23 -16.61
CA ASN A 162 1.83 -17.52 -17.80
C ASN A 162 0.62 -16.60 -17.50
N TYR A 163 -0.02 -16.73 -16.33
CA TYR A 163 -1.09 -15.85 -15.86
C TYR A 163 -0.58 -14.71 -14.96
N ASP A 164 0.71 -14.72 -14.62
CA ASP A 164 1.35 -13.66 -13.85
C ASP A 164 1.54 -12.41 -14.70
N ILE A 165 0.93 -11.31 -14.28
CA ILE A 165 1.07 -10.02 -14.94
C ILE A 165 1.79 -8.98 -14.09
N SER A 166 2.44 -9.39 -13.00
CA SER A 166 3.16 -8.49 -12.08
C SER A 166 4.22 -7.66 -12.82
N ASP A 167 5.03 -8.31 -13.68
CA ASP A 167 6.05 -7.62 -14.50
C ASP A 167 5.44 -6.61 -15.47
N LEU A 168 4.25 -6.89 -16.01
CA LEU A 168 3.54 -5.99 -16.89
C LEU A 168 3.08 -4.73 -16.14
N VAL A 169 2.58 -4.92 -14.92
CA VAL A 169 2.19 -3.83 -14.02
C VAL A 169 3.39 -2.96 -13.69
N LEU A 170 4.52 -3.55 -13.28
CA LEU A 170 5.76 -2.83 -12.99
C LEU A 170 6.28 -2.03 -14.18
N LYS A 171 6.30 -2.63 -15.37
CA LYS A 171 6.70 -1.91 -16.59
C LYS A 171 5.81 -0.69 -16.86
N LYS A 172 4.52 -0.80 -16.64
CA LYS A 172 3.56 0.29 -16.83
C LYS A 172 3.75 1.40 -15.81
N ILE A 173 3.94 1.06 -14.52
CA ILE A 173 4.24 2.01 -13.44
C ILE A 173 5.52 2.78 -13.76
N ASN A 174 6.62 2.07 -14.06
CA ASN A 174 7.90 2.71 -14.39
C ASN A 174 7.83 3.60 -15.63
N ALA A 175 6.99 3.26 -16.61
CA ALA A 175 6.78 4.10 -17.77
C ALA A 175 6.02 5.39 -17.43
N GLN A 176 5.02 5.32 -16.53
CA GLN A 176 4.27 6.48 -16.07
C GLN A 176 5.16 7.41 -15.23
N SER A 177 5.93 6.88 -14.28
CA SER A 177 6.86 7.65 -13.45
C SER A 177 7.84 8.44 -14.32
N ARG A 178 8.47 7.80 -15.33
CA ARG A 178 9.38 8.50 -16.27
C ARG A 178 8.70 9.64 -17.03
N ILE A 179 7.44 9.50 -17.37
CA ILE A 179 6.67 10.56 -18.08
C ILE A 179 6.41 11.73 -17.10
N GLU A 180 6.04 11.44 -15.87
CA GLU A 180 5.79 12.44 -14.85
C GLU A 180 7.05 13.21 -14.50
N ASP A 181 8.19 12.53 -14.33
CA ASP A 181 9.49 13.15 -14.08
C ASP A 181 9.90 14.10 -15.20
N ARG A 182 9.72 13.67 -16.46
CA ARG A 182 9.98 14.53 -17.61
C ARG A 182 9.10 15.77 -17.64
N LYS A 183 7.81 15.63 -17.33
CA LYS A 183 6.87 16.75 -17.22
C LYS A 183 7.28 17.70 -16.11
N ALA A 184 7.63 17.18 -14.93
CA ALA A 184 8.09 17.97 -13.79
C ALA A 184 9.37 18.76 -14.12
N GLN A 185 10.35 18.12 -14.77
CA GLN A 185 11.59 18.79 -15.22
C GLN A 185 11.31 19.89 -16.26
N LEU A 186 10.44 19.63 -17.22
CA LEU A 186 10.05 20.63 -18.22
C LEU A 186 9.35 21.83 -17.59
N ASN A 187 8.49 21.60 -16.62
CA ASN A 187 7.79 22.68 -15.90
C ASN A 187 8.78 23.52 -15.08
N LYS A 188 9.70 22.88 -14.34
CA LYS A 188 10.77 23.59 -13.61
C LYS A 188 11.62 24.46 -14.54
N ARG A 189 12.02 23.94 -15.72
CA ARG A 189 12.77 24.72 -16.72
C ARG A 189 11.96 25.90 -17.25
N LYS A 190 10.67 25.72 -17.55
CA LYS A 190 9.78 26.81 -17.98
C LYS A 190 9.66 27.91 -16.94
N GLU A 191 9.53 27.56 -15.67
CA GLU A 191 9.48 28.53 -14.57
C GLU A 191 10.80 29.29 -14.39
N GLN A 192 11.95 28.61 -14.51
CA GLN A 192 13.27 29.25 -14.47
C GLN A 192 13.43 30.27 -15.59
N VAL A 193 13.09 29.90 -16.83
CA VAL A 193 13.13 30.80 -17.98
C VAL A 193 12.19 31.99 -17.80
N LYS A 194 11.00 31.78 -17.22
CA LYS A 194 10.06 32.86 -16.94
C LYS A 194 10.57 33.83 -15.89
N LYS A 195 11.29 33.34 -14.88
CA LYS A 195 11.95 34.17 -13.85
C LYS A 195 13.08 34.99 -14.44
N LEU A 196 13.92 34.40 -15.30
CA LEU A 196 15.01 35.08 -15.98
C LEU A 196 14.56 36.20 -16.95
N LYS A 197 13.38 36.05 -17.57
CA LYS A 197 12.80 37.07 -18.45
C LYS A 197 12.10 38.23 -17.72
N LYS A 198 11.92 38.11 -16.41
CA LYS A 198 11.21 39.11 -15.58
C LYS A 198 12.17 40.02 -14.80
N ASN A 199 13.46 39.65 -14.79
CA ASN A 199 14.59 40.46 -14.31
C ASN A 199 15.34 41.08 -15.49
#